data_87cfba38fa131e54d781ac2b96c15881
#
_entry.id   87cfba38fa131e54d781ac2b96c15881
#
_cell.length_a   1.000
_cell.length_b   1.000
_cell.length_c   1.000
_cell.angle_alpha   90.00
_cell.angle_beta   90.00
_cell.angle_gamma   90.00
#
_symmetry.space_group_name_H-M   'P 1'
#
loop_
_entity.id
_entity.type
_entity.pdbx_description
1 polymer ?
#
loop_
_entity_poly.entity_id
_entity_poly.type
_entity_poly.pdbx_seq_one_letter_code
_entity_poly.pdbx_strand_id
1 'polypeptide(L)'
;MDLIDTHQHLILRDRVGYGWTADIPALATGDFTEADYAGLTAGKGVVGQVFMETGVDDADYQAEARLIAERVGTGGFLGQIASIRPETDAGFDAWLEEAQGLGTVGFRRILHVVPDDVSTTDRFRANLRKIGRAGYPFDLNFLSRQLIPVG
;
A
#
# COMPACT_ATOMS: atom_id res chain seq x y z
N MET A 1 -23.98 13.64 1.00
CA MET A 1 -23.02 13.32 2.07
C MET A 1 -21.67 13.14 1.40
N ASP A 2 -20.67 13.88 1.83
CA ASP A 2 -19.34 13.77 1.27
C ASP A 2 -18.64 12.56 1.89
N LEU A 3 -17.98 11.75 1.03
CA LEU A 3 -17.30 10.52 1.39
C LEU A 3 -15.83 10.64 1.01
N ILE A 4 -14.95 10.14 1.86
CA ILE A 4 -13.55 9.89 1.53
C ILE A 4 -13.36 8.38 1.47
N ASP A 5 -12.93 7.86 0.31
CA ASP A 5 -12.53 6.47 0.20
C ASP A 5 -11.09 6.33 0.69
N THR A 6 -10.90 5.63 1.78
CA THR A 6 -9.59 5.45 2.42
C THR A 6 -8.87 4.17 1.99
N HIS A 7 -9.39 3.43 0.99
CA HIS A 7 -8.82 2.14 0.56
C HIS A 7 -9.01 1.93 -0.95
N GLN A 8 -8.48 2.84 -1.76
CA GLN A 8 -8.59 2.78 -3.22
C GLN A 8 -7.29 2.23 -3.82
N HIS A 9 -7.42 1.33 -4.80
CA HIS A 9 -6.31 0.74 -5.55
C HIS A 9 -6.34 1.18 -7.01
N LEU A 10 -5.17 1.22 -7.65
CA LEU A 10 -5.01 1.31 -9.10
C LEU A 10 -4.25 0.09 -9.64
N ILE A 11 -4.42 -0.20 -10.93
CA ILE A 11 -3.60 -1.15 -11.69
C ILE A 11 -3.03 -0.40 -12.89
N LEU A 12 -1.71 -0.24 -12.92
CA LEU A 12 -0.97 0.57 -13.90
C LEU A 12 0.17 -0.28 -14.49
N ARG A 13 -0.18 -1.22 -15.38
CA ARG A 13 0.70 -2.31 -15.83
C ARG A 13 1.88 -1.86 -16.69
N ASP A 14 1.76 -0.72 -17.33
CA ASP A 14 2.86 -0.12 -18.10
C ASP A 14 3.99 0.43 -17.22
N ARG A 15 3.77 0.50 -15.90
CA ARG A 15 4.66 1.14 -14.94
C ARG A 15 5.22 0.18 -13.88
N VAL A 16 4.44 -0.77 -13.40
CA VAL A 16 4.78 -1.73 -12.34
C VAL A 16 4.12 -3.09 -12.58
N GLY A 17 4.71 -4.16 -12.03
CA GLY A 17 4.24 -5.53 -12.18
C GLY A 17 3.16 -5.91 -11.16
N TYR A 18 2.24 -6.78 -11.58
CA TYR A 18 1.14 -7.30 -10.75
C TYR A 18 1.00 -8.81 -10.96
N GLY A 19 2.07 -9.56 -10.71
CA GLY A 19 2.12 -11.01 -10.98
C GLY A 19 0.98 -11.78 -10.32
N TRP A 20 0.53 -11.37 -9.13
CA TRP A 20 -0.58 -12.00 -8.40
C TRP A 20 -1.93 -11.95 -9.12
N THR A 21 -2.12 -11.06 -10.09
CA THR A 21 -3.39 -10.90 -10.81
C THR A 21 -3.57 -11.91 -11.95
N ALA A 22 -2.52 -12.64 -12.34
CA ALA A 22 -2.52 -13.48 -13.54
C ALA A 22 -3.61 -14.56 -13.51
N ASP A 23 -3.90 -15.10 -12.33
CA ASP A 23 -4.90 -16.15 -12.13
C ASP A 23 -6.32 -15.61 -11.82
N ILE A 24 -6.52 -14.30 -11.87
CA ILE A 24 -7.80 -13.64 -11.62
C ILE A 24 -8.33 -13.07 -12.95
N PRO A 25 -9.26 -13.74 -13.65
CA PRO A 25 -9.67 -13.33 -15.01
C PRO A 25 -10.08 -11.86 -15.15
N ALA A 26 -10.75 -11.32 -14.14
CA ALA A 26 -11.19 -9.92 -14.12
C ALA A 26 -10.03 -8.91 -13.94
N LEU A 27 -8.87 -9.37 -13.49
CA LEU A 27 -7.70 -8.53 -13.20
C LEU A 27 -6.47 -8.93 -14.04
N ALA A 28 -6.55 -10.01 -14.82
CA ALA A 28 -5.41 -10.56 -15.55
C ALA A 28 -4.87 -9.62 -16.63
N THR A 29 -5.72 -8.78 -17.18
CA THR A 29 -5.38 -7.87 -18.29
C THR A 29 -6.00 -6.49 -18.09
N GLY A 30 -5.38 -5.48 -18.70
CA GLY A 30 -5.85 -4.10 -18.63
C GLY A 30 -5.42 -3.38 -17.36
N ASP A 31 -5.60 -2.08 -17.40
CA ASP A 31 -5.37 -1.19 -16.27
C ASP A 31 -6.68 -0.92 -15.54
N PHE A 32 -6.57 -0.44 -14.31
CA PHE A 32 -7.64 0.21 -13.58
C PHE A 32 -7.14 1.57 -13.10
N THR A 33 -7.63 2.61 -13.75
CA THR A 33 -7.12 3.98 -13.61
C THR A 33 -8.03 4.84 -12.72
N GLU A 34 -7.57 6.07 -12.45
CA GLU A 34 -8.39 7.08 -11.77
C GLU A 34 -9.68 7.38 -12.55
N ALA A 35 -9.62 7.35 -13.88
CA ALA A 35 -10.81 7.59 -14.72
C ALA A 35 -11.84 6.46 -14.60
N ASP A 36 -11.39 5.20 -14.52
CA ASP A 36 -12.25 4.05 -14.28
C ASP A 36 -12.93 4.15 -12.92
N TYR A 37 -12.15 4.47 -11.89
CA TYR A 37 -12.67 4.67 -10.55
C TYR A 37 -13.69 5.82 -10.49
N ALA A 38 -13.37 6.96 -11.10
CA ALA A 38 -14.28 8.11 -11.15
C ALA A 38 -15.61 7.76 -11.84
N GLY A 39 -15.56 6.96 -12.91
CA GLY A 39 -16.76 6.44 -13.58
C GLY A 39 -17.62 5.57 -12.66
N LEU A 40 -17.00 4.67 -11.89
CA LEU A 40 -17.70 3.80 -10.93
C LEU A 40 -18.32 4.56 -9.74
N THR A 41 -17.72 5.66 -9.33
CA THR A 41 -18.12 6.44 -8.15
C THR A 41 -18.92 7.69 -8.48
N ALA A 42 -19.19 7.93 -9.78
CA ALA A 42 -19.95 9.08 -10.23
C ALA A 42 -21.33 9.17 -9.50
N GLY A 43 -21.62 10.33 -8.94
CA GLY A 43 -22.85 10.59 -8.20
C GLY A 43 -22.95 9.94 -6.82
N LYS A 44 -21.91 9.23 -6.35
CA LYS A 44 -21.92 8.56 -5.03
C LYS A 44 -21.37 9.42 -3.89
N GLY A 45 -20.97 10.67 -4.18
CA GLY A 45 -20.51 11.63 -3.17
C GLY A 45 -19.05 11.42 -2.73
N VAL A 46 -18.25 10.64 -3.47
CA VAL A 46 -16.81 10.54 -3.20
C VAL A 46 -16.13 11.85 -3.59
N VAL A 47 -15.51 12.50 -2.62
CA VAL A 47 -14.86 13.81 -2.76
C VAL A 47 -13.33 13.74 -2.57
N GLY A 48 -12.81 12.59 -2.16
CA GLY A 48 -11.38 12.36 -1.97
C GLY A 48 -11.08 10.89 -1.75
N GLN A 49 -9.81 10.53 -1.95
CA GLN A 49 -9.35 9.14 -1.87
C GLN A 49 -7.99 9.08 -1.16
N VAL A 50 -7.75 8.01 -0.44
CA VAL A 50 -6.39 7.61 -0.01
C VAL A 50 -6.02 6.37 -0.82
N PHE A 51 -4.91 6.46 -1.56
CA PHE A 51 -4.40 5.29 -2.27
C PHE A 51 -3.88 4.26 -1.26
N MET A 52 -4.23 3.02 -1.49
CA MET A 52 -3.70 1.87 -0.76
C MET A 52 -2.80 1.07 -1.71
N GLU A 53 -1.57 0.78 -1.30
CA GLU A 53 -0.64 -0.04 -2.10
C GLU A 53 -1.33 -1.30 -2.64
N THR A 54 -1.05 -1.67 -3.89
CA THR A 54 -1.84 -2.67 -4.61
C THR A 54 -1.19 -4.07 -4.60
N GLY A 55 -0.11 -4.26 -3.85
CA GLY A 55 0.62 -5.53 -3.83
C GLY A 55 1.36 -5.78 -5.14
N VAL A 56 2.00 -4.77 -5.69
CA VAL A 56 2.87 -4.90 -6.87
C VAL A 56 3.98 -5.92 -6.63
N ASP A 57 4.63 -6.39 -7.69
CA ASP A 57 5.78 -7.28 -7.59
C ASP A 57 6.83 -6.69 -6.64
N ASP A 58 7.50 -7.55 -5.88
CA ASP A 58 8.31 -7.12 -4.73
C ASP A 58 9.45 -6.15 -5.09
N ALA A 59 9.93 -6.21 -6.34
CA ALA A 59 10.93 -5.26 -6.84
C ALA A 59 10.36 -3.84 -7.09
N ASP A 60 9.05 -3.70 -7.22
CA ASP A 60 8.37 -2.49 -7.70
C ASP A 60 7.71 -1.65 -6.59
N TYR A 61 7.68 -2.12 -5.33
CA TYR A 61 6.91 -1.44 -4.27
C TYR A 61 7.32 0.02 -4.03
N GLN A 62 8.61 0.35 -4.20
CA GLN A 62 9.08 1.74 -4.10
C GLN A 62 8.70 2.55 -5.35
N ALA A 63 8.75 1.90 -6.53
CA ALA A 63 8.35 2.54 -7.77
C ALA A 63 6.85 2.87 -7.77
N GLU A 64 6.01 2.00 -7.24
CA GLU A 64 4.58 2.28 -7.04
C GLU A 64 4.37 3.55 -6.20
N ALA A 65 5.02 3.64 -5.05
CA ALA A 65 4.84 4.80 -4.17
C ALA A 65 5.31 6.11 -4.81
N ARG A 66 6.42 6.09 -5.58
CA ARG A 66 6.88 7.27 -6.34
C ARG A 66 5.89 7.65 -7.44
N LEU A 67 5.35 6.66 -8.14
CA LEU A 67 4.33 6.84 -9.19
C LEU A 67 3.04 7.47 -8.64
N ILE A 68 2.60 7.03 -7.45
CA ILE A 68 1.42 7.57 -6.79
C ILE A 68 1.67 8.98 -6.23
N ALA A 69 2.88 9.28 -5.78
CA ALA A 69 3.24 10.62 -5.30
C ALA A 69 2.97 11.71 -6.33
N GLU A 70 3.14 11.42 -7.64
CA GLU A 70 2.83 12.35 -8.74
C GLU A 70 1.32 12.72 -8.80
N ARG A 71 0.46 11.93 -8.17
CA ARG A 71 -0.99 12.05 -8.18
C ARG A 71 -1.57 12.59 -6.88
N VAL A 72 -0.79 12.58 -5.79
CA VAL A 72 -1.21 13.14 -4.51
C VAL A 72 -1.38 14.66 -4.62
N GLY A 73 -2.52 15.16 -4.20
CA GLY A 73 -2.87 16.57 -4.25
C GLY A 73 -3.39 17.07 -5.62
N THR A 74 -3.24 16.30 -6.69
CA THR A 74 -3.67 16.70 -8.05
C THR A 74 -4.72 15.78 -8.65
N GLY A 75 -4.65 14.48 -8.37
CA GLY A 75 -5.54 13.43 -8.92
C GLY A 75 -6.68 12.98 -8.01
N GLY A 76 -7.04 13.77 -7.00
CA GLY A 76 -8.07 13.39 -6.02
C GLY A 76 -7.53 12.55 -4.85
N PHE A 77 -6.26 12.11 -4.90
CA PHE A 77 -5.62 11.47 -3.76
C PHE A 77 -5.20 12.50 -2.70
N LEU A 78 -5.67 12.27 -1.48
CA LEU A 78 -5.31 13.05 -0.29
C LEU A 78 -3.97 12.57 0.33
N GLY A 79 -3.55 11.38 -0.02
CA GLY A 79 -2.33 10.72 0.44
C GLY A 79 -2.28 9.28 -0.02
N GLN A 80 -1.23 8.56 0.39
CA GLN A 80 -1.09 7.13 0.11
C GLN A 80 -0.67 6.33 1.33
N ILE A 81 -1.13 5.09 1.42
CA ILE A 81 -0.58 4.06 2.27
C ILE A 81 0.45 3.31 1.42
N ALA A 82 1.72 3.55 1.69
CA ALA A 82 2.82 2.98 0.90
C ALA A 82 3.25 1.60 1.43
N SER A 83 3.74 0.76 0.54
CA SER A 83 4.31 -0.53 0.93
C SER A 83 5.70 -0.37 1.55
N ILE A 84 6.00 -1.14 2.61
CA ILE A 84 7.30 -1.16 3.27
C ILE A 84 7.67 -2.59 3.70
N ARG A 85 8.96 -2.86 3.94
CA ARG A 85 9.46 -4.19 4.29
C ARG A 85 10.12 -4.19 5.68
N PRO A 86 9.34 -4.25 6.79
CA PRO A 86 9.89 -4.22 8.13
C PRO A 86 10.80 -5.42 8.45
N GLU A 87 10.69 -6.50 7.69
CA GLU A 87 11.54 -7.70 7.80
C GLU A 87 12.97 -7.50 7.32
N THR A 88 13.30 -6.36 6.68
CA THR A 88 14.64 -6.08 6.13
C THR A 88 15.32 -4.95 6.89
N ASP A 89 16.67 -4.98 6.97
CA ASP A 89 17.48 -3.85 7.46
C ASP A 89 18.04 -3.04 6.29
N ALA A 90 18.45 -3.74 5.22
CA ALA A 90 19.05 -3.10 4.06
C ALA A 90 18.06 -2.14 3.39
N GLY A 91 18.40 -0.84 3.38
CA GLY A 91 17.60 0.21 2.77
C GLY A 91 16.32 0.62 3.51
N PHE A 92 15.99 -0.04 4.64
CA PHE A 92 14.75 0.25 5.35
C PHE A 92 14.65 1.71 5.82
N ASP A 93 15.69 2.20 6.50
CA ASP A 93 15.69 3.56 7.06
C ASP A 93 15.68 4.62 5.93
N ALA A 94 16.44 4.38 4.86
CA ALA A 94 16.44 5.26 3.69
C ALA A 94 15.07 5.29 2.99
N TRP A 95 14.40 4.13 2.87
CA TRP A 95 13.08 4.08 2.30
C TRP A 95 12.01 4.74 3.19
N LEU A 96 12.09 4.53 4.50
CA LEU A 96 11.19 5.21 5.45
C LEU A 96 11.33 6.73 5.36
N GLU A 97 12.56 7.25 5.22
CA GLU A 97 12.83 8.68 5.06
C GLU A 97 12.30 9.20 3.71
N GLU A 98 12.61 8.53 2.60
CA GLU A 98 12.16 8.93 1.27
C GLU A 98 10.62 8.95 1.18
N ALA A 99 9.97 7.89 1.65
CA ALA A 99 8.53 7.74 1.57
C ALA A 99 7.75 8.86 2.27
N GLN A 100 8.32 9.48 3.32
CA GLN A 100 7.71 10.63 3.98
C GLN A 100 7.48 11.82 3.04
N GLY A 101 8.38 12.01 2.06
CA GLY A 101 8.27 13.06 1.04
C GLY A 101 7.29 12.74 -0.09
N LEU A 102 6.73 11.53 -0.15
CA LEU A 102 5.89 11.05 -1.24
C LEU A 102 4.37 11.18 -0.97
N GLY A 103 3.96 12.02 -0.01
CA GLY A 103 2.55 12.13 0.38
C GLY A 103 2.04 10.90 1.13
N THR A 104 2.94 10.12 1.72
CA THR A 104 2.59 8.94 2.53
C THR A 104 1.92 9.38 3.83
N VAL A 105 0.79 8.75 4.13
CA VAL A 105 0.02 8.96 5.36
C VAL A 105 0.02 7.72 6.26
N GLY A 106 0.59 6.62 5.80
CA GLY A 106 0.77 5.37 6.54
C GLY A 106 1.51 4.33 5.70
N PHE A 107 1.77 3.19 6.31
CA PHE A 107 2.47 2.08 5.64
C PHE A 107 1.69 0.78 5.78
N ARG A 108 1.86 -0.13 4.82
CA ARG A 108 1.31 -1.48 4.87
C ARG A 108 2.36 -2.53 4.49
N ARG A 109 2.25 -3.71 5.09
CA ARG A 109 2.88 -4.94 4.63
C ARG A 109 1.81 -6.02 4.48
N ILE A 110 1.70 -6.59 3.27
CA ILE A 110 0.83 -7.73 3.01
C ILE A 110 1.52 -8.98 3.57
N LEU A 111 1.04 -9.49 4.70
CA LEU A 111 1.67 -10.58 5.44
C LEU A 111 1.12 -11.95 5.04
N HIS A 112 -0.06 -12.03 4.44
CA HIS A 112 -0.65 -13.31 4.06
C HIS A 112 0.00 -13.97 2.84
N VAL A 113 0.89 -13.27 2.14
CA VAL A 113 1.66 -13.77 0.98
C VAL A 113 3.12 -14.10 1.31
N VAL A 114 3.51 -13.96 2.56
CA VAL A 114 4.86 -14.28 3.06
C VAL A 114 4.80 -15.33 4.18
N PRO A 115 5.92 -15.98 4.56
CA PRO A 115 5.92 -16.92 5.69
C PRO A 115 5.38 -16.30 6.98
N ASP A 116 4.64 -17.09 7.75
CA ASP A 116 3.92 -16.61 8.95
C ASP A 116 4.86 -16.07 10.05
N ASP A 117 6.11 -16.53 10.09
CA ASP A 117 7.11 -16.11 11.06
C ASP A 117 7.75 -14.74 10.77
N VAL A 118 7.60 -14.21 9.56
CA VAL A 118 8.18 -12.91 9.15
C VAL A 118 7.80 -11.80 10.13
N SER A 119 6.53 -11.70 10.49
CA SER A 119 6.02 -10.64 11.37
C SER A 119 6.39 -10.83 12.84
N THR A 120 6.88 -11.99 13.24
CA THR A 120 7.21 -12.31 14.63
C THR A 120 8.68 -12.04 14.99
N THR A 121 9.51 -11.69 14.01
CA THR A 121 10.93 -11.43 14.22
C THR A 121 11.17 -10.14 15.02
N ASP A 122 12.25 -10.11 15.79
CA ASP A 122 12.65 -8.89 16.52
C ASP A 122 12.98 -7.73 15.58
N ARG A 123 13.51 -8.03 14.39
CA ARG A 123 13.77 -7.04 13.34
C ARG A 123 12.48 -6.38 12.88
N PHE A 124 11.48 -7.17 12.52
CA PHE A 124 10.18 -6.66 12.11
C PHE A 124 9.59 -5.71 13.16
N ARG A 125 9.59 -6.15 14.43
CA ARG A 125 9.10 -5.35 15.57
C ARG A 125 9.93 -4.08 15.80
N ALA A 126 11.25 -4.15 15.65
CA ALA A 126 12.12 -2.98 15.77
C ALA A 126 11.84 -1.94 14.69
N ASN A 127 11.64 -2.39 13.45
CA ASN A 127 11.32 -1.51 12.32
C ASN A 127 9.89 -0.96 12.42
N LEU A 128 8.90 -1.70 12.93
CA LEU A 128 7.59 -1.14 13.27
C LEU A 128 7.68 0.00 14.28
N ARG A 129 8.54 -0.12 15.30
CA ARG A 129 8.76 0.96 16.24
C ARG A 129 9.38 2.20 15.59
N LYS A 130 10.21 2.05 14.55
CA LYS A 130 10.72 3.19 13.77
C LYS A 130 9.60 3.89 13.02
N ILE A 131 8.72 3.15 12.35
CA ILE A 131 7.53 3.70 11.66
C ILE A 131 6.67 4.48 12.67
N GLY A 132 6.37 3.89 13.83
CA GLY A 132 5.58 4.54 14.88
C GLY A 132 6.24 5.80 15.43
N ARG A 133 7.58 5.80 15.63
CA ARG A 133 8.32 7.01 16.06
C ARG A 133 8.33 8.10 14.99
N ALA A 134 8.26 7.74 13.73
CA ALA A 134 8.10 8.68 12.62
C ALA A 134 6.67 9.24 12.51
N GLY A 135 5.72 8.75 13.34
CA GLY A 135 4.35 9.26 13.43
C GLY A 135 3.37 8.60 12.45
N TYR A 136 3.74 7.49 11.82
CA TYR A 136 2.89 6.83 10.83
C TYR A 136 2.14 5.62 11.39
N PRO A 137 0.84 5.45 11.05
CA PRO A 137 0.13 4.20 11.25
C PRO A 137 0.69 3.10 10.35
N PHE A 138 0.49 1.85 10.77
CA PHE A 138 0.89 0.68 10.03
C PHE A 138 -0.25 -0.33 9.92
N ASP A 139 -0.62 -0.67 8.70
CA ASP A 139 -1.65 -1.66 8.41
C ASP A 139 -1.06 -3.08 8.40
N LEU A 140 -1.53 -3.91 9.32
CA LEU A 140 -1.23 -5.34 9.38
C LEU A 140 -2.23 -6.10 8.52
N ASN A 141 -1.84 -6.42 7.27
CA ASN A 141 -2.67 -7.20 6.36
C ASN A 141 -2.31 -8.69 6.45
N PHE A 142 -3.07 -9.46 7.24
CA PHE A 142 -2.83 -10.87 7.48
C PHE A 142 -4.16 -11.68 7.59
N LEU A 143 -4.05 -12.99 7.48
CA LEU A 143 -5.19 -13.90 7.69
C LEU A 143 -5.41 -14.15 9.19
N SER A 144 -6.66 -14.44 9.56
CA SER A 144 -7.01 -14.73 10.96
C SER A 144 -6.20 -15.88 11.57
N ARG A 145 -5.77 -16.88 10.77
CA ARG A 145 -4.89 -17.96 11.23
C ARG A 145 -3.49 -17.49 11.66
N GLN A 146 -3.07 -16.30 11.20
CA GLN A 146 -1.78 -15.69 11.53
C GLN A 146 -1.84 -14.84 12.81
N LEU A 147 -3.03 -14.64 13.37
CA LEU A 147 -3.22 -14.05 14.68
C LEU A 147 -2.72 -15.04 15.73
N ILE A 148 -1.58 -14.71 16.36
CA ILE A 148 -1.11 -15.47 17.51
C ILE A 148 -1.99 -15.08 18.71
N PRO A 149 -2.69 -16.02 19.35
CA PRO A 149 -3.38 -15.72 20.60
C PRO A 149 -2.38 -15.16 21.61
N VAL A 150 -2.62 -13.95 22.10
CA VAL A 150 -1.87 -13.39 23.22
C VAL A 150 -2.37 -14.14 24.45
N GLY A 151 -1.60 -15.18 24.84
CA GLY A 151 -1.85 -15.90 26.08
C GLY A 151 -1.34 -15.13 27.29
#